data_740d4b399f1acf1960dd1ae2682757d2
#
_entry.id   740d4b399f1acf1960dd1ae2682757d2
#
_cell.length_a   1.000
_cell.length_b   1.000
_cell.length_c   1.000
_cell.angle_alpha   90.00
_cell.angle_beta   90.00
_cell.angle_gamma   90.00
#
_symmetry.space_group_name_H-M   'P 1'
#
loop_
_entity.id
_entity.type
_entity.pdbx_description
1 polymer ?
#
loop_
_entity_poly.entity_id
_entity_poly.type
_entity_poly.pdbx_seq_one_letter_code
_entity_poly.pdbx_strand_id
1 'polypeptide(L)'
;MQEHIADMFGIEERLKEKGISVDSMVTSAMLLYVPHGLSAEEATHKIREKIIRYLRDPNVASLLLGAILLEDELYLRQKDSGIQEDPVFLISDEIIGMAIAECIGGTYARFEFTRYDQKKPGILATLGPFLDDAVAGLIAGCTSRLYSECC
;
A
#
# COMPACT_ATOMS: atom_id res chain seq x y z
N MET A 1 21.66 -8.63 11.80
CA MET A 1 21.67 -7.16 11.73
C MET A 1 20.39 -6.54 11.13
N GLN A 2 19.39 -7.35 10.80
CA GLN A 2 18.08 -6.85 10.32
C GLN A 2 17.00 -6.81 11.41
N GLU A 3 17.34 -7.14 12.65
CA GLU A 3 16.34 -7.33 13.71
C GLU A 3 15.89 -6.06 14.44
N HIS A 4 16.50 -4.91 14.16
CA HIS A 4 16.15 -3.67 14.86
C HIS A 4 16.12 -2.44 13.93
N ILE A 5 15.45 -2.54 12.77
CA ILE A 5 15.00 -1.28 12.20
C ILE A 5 13.77 -0.89 13.03
N ALA A 6 14.00 0.01 13.97
CA ALA A 6 12.91 0.55 14.77
C ALA A 6 11.83 1.07 13.84
N ASP A 7 10.56 0.91 14.21
CA ASP A 7 9.44 1.51 13.52
C ASP A 7 9.58 3.03 13.59
N MET A 8 10.30 3.59 12.61
CA MET A 8 10.76 4.97 12.62
C MET A 8 9.60 5.97 12.66
N PHE A 9 8.48 5.64 12.02
CA PHE A 9 7.37 6.56 11.84
C PHE A 9 6.04 6.05 12.39
N GLY A 10 6.00 4.87 12.98
CA GLY A 10 4.76 4.29 13.53
C GLY A 10 3.67 4.11 12.49
N ILE A 11 4.02 3.68 11.28
CA ILE A 11 3.09 3.64 10.15
C ILE A 11 1.92 2.67 10.39
N GLU A 12 2.19 1.50 10.96
CA GLU A 12 1.14 0.52 11.24
C GLU A 12 0.04 1.14 12.11
N GLU A 13 0.43 1.81 13.20
CA GLU A 13 -0.51 2.46 14.10
C GLU A 13 -1.24 3.63 13.44
N ARG A 14 -0.53 4.44 12.65
CA ARG A 14 -1.13 5.55 11.91
C ARG A 14 -2.17 5.09 10.91
N LEU A 15 -1.89 4.00 10.18
CA LEU A 15 -2.86 3.40 9.26
C LEU A 15 -4.05 2.83 10.00
N LYS A 16 -3.80 2.18 11.14
CA LYS A 16 -4.84 1.61 11.99
C LYS A 16 -5.82 2.68 12.49
N GLU A 17 -5.31 3.84 12.89
CA GLU A 17 -6.14 4.99 13.27
C GLU A 17 -7.05 5.45 12.13
N LYS A 18 -6.68 5.19 10.89
CA LYS A 18 -7.47 5.49 9.70
C LYS A 18 -8.37 4.33 9.25
N GLY A 19 -8.45 3.27 10.05
CA GLY A 19 -9.26 2.10 9.73
C GLY A 19 -8.57 1.11 8.81
N ILE A 20 -7.25 1.23 8.61
CA ILE A 20 -6.49 0.36 7.73
C ILE A 20 -5.61 -0.56 8.58
N SER A 21 -6.07 -1.78 8.81
CA SER A 21 -5.31 -2.78 9.57
C SER A 21 -4.46 -3.64 8.65
N VAL A 22 -3.47 -4.33 9.22
CA VAL A 22 -2.71 -5.35 8.47
C VAL A 22 -3.65 -6.41 7.92
N ASP A 23 -4.64 -6.86 8.71
CA ASP A 23 -5.62 -7.84 8.25
C ASP A 23 -6.42 -7.37 7.04
N SER A 24 -6.86 -6.11 7.03
CA SER A 24 -7.59 -5.55 5.89
C SER A 24 -6.72 -5.46 4.63
N MET A 25 -5.44 -5.15 4.79
CA MET A 25 -4.49 -5.11 3.67
C MET A 25 -4.21 -6.52 3.12
N VAL A 26 -4.03 -7.51 4.00
CA VAL A 26 -3.85 -8.90 3.58
C VAL A 26 -5.08 -9.42 2.84
N THR A 27 -6.26 -9.18 3.38
CA THR A 27 -7.53 -9.57 2.74
C THR A 27 -7.65 -8.95 1.34
N SER A 28 -7.34 -7.66 1.24
CA SER A 28 -7.39 -6.95 -0.05
C SER A 28 -6.38 -7.51 -1.05
N ALA A 29 -5.17 -7.82 -0.61
CA ALA A 29 -4.14 -8.44 -1.43
C ALA A 29 -4.61 -9.78 -2.00
N MET A 30 -5.22 -10.61 -1.16
CA MET A 30 -5.65 -11.96 -1.56
C MET A 30 -6.81 -11.95 -2.56
N LEU A 31 -7.58 -10.88 -2.65
CA LEU A 31 -8.66 -10.77 -3.62
C LEU A 31 -8.17 -10.77 -5.08
N LEU A 32 -6.95 -10.29 -5.33
CA LEU A 32 -6.34 -10.29 -6.66
C LEU A 32 -5.11 -11.21 -6.76
N TYR A 33 -4.81 -11.95 -5.70
CA TYR A 33 -3.69 -12.88 -5.69
C TYR A 33 -3.88 -13.98 -6.74
N VAL A 34 -2.83 -14.24 -7.51
CA VAL A 34 -2.83 -15.30 -8.53
C VAL A 34 -2.09 -16.52 -7.97
N PRO A 35 -2.75 -17.69 -7.85
CA PRO A 35 -2.10 -18.91 -7.38
C PRO A 35 -0.87 -19.27 -8.23
N HIS A 36 0.25 -19.60 -7.57
CA HIS A 36 1.51 -19.87 -8.25
C HIS A 36 2.37 -20.91 -7.54
N GLY A 37 1.76 -21.93 -6.98
CA GLY A 37 2.47 -23.04 -6.33
C GLY A 37 2.44 -23.04 -4.81
N LEU A 38 1.89 -21.99 -4.20
CA LEU A 38 1.62 -21.94 -2.78
C LEU A 38 0.13 -22.20 -2.51
N SER A 39 -0.18 -22.80 -1.36
CA SER A 39 -1.57 -22.82 -0.90
C SER A 39 -2.03 -21.39 -0.57
N ALA A 40 -3.34 -21.16 -0.58
CA ALA A 40 -3.88 -19.85 -0.21
C ALA A 40 -3.48 -19.46 1.22
N GLU A 41 -3.42 -20.42 2.14
CA GLU A 41 -3.00 -20.22 3.52
C GLU A 41 -1.52 -19.81 3.63
N GLU A 42 -0.64 -20.50 2.91
CA GLU A 42 0.79 -20.15 2.84
C GLU A 42 1.01 -18.76 2.23
N ALA A 43 0.31 -18.46 1.15
CA ALA A 43 0.41 -17.15 0.48
C ALA A 43 -0.07 -16.04 1.39
N THR A 44 -1.19 -16.24 2.08
CA THR A 44 -1.73 -15.27 3.06
C THR A 44 -0.71 -14.97 4.16
N HIS A 45 -0.10 -16.02 4.71
CA HIS A 45 0.91 -15.87 5.75
C HIS A 45 2.15 -15.09 5.26
N LYS A 46 2.65 -15.43 4.08
CA LYS A 46 3.83 -14.77 3.48
C LYS A 46 3.55 -13.30 3.13
N ILE A 47 2.38 -13.01 2.63
CA ILE A 47 1.98 -11.63 2.33
C ILE A 47 1.89 -10.81 3.62
N ARG A 48 1.32 -11.38 4.68
CA ARG A 48 1.25 -10.72 5.99
C ARG A 48 2.64 -10.38 6.52
N GLU A 49 3.56 -11.31 6.48
CA GLU A 49 4.93 -11.09 6.92
C GLU A 49 5.60 -9.96 6.11
N LYS A 50 5.40 -9.95 4.80
CA LYS A 50 5.97 -8.92 3.93
C LYS A 50 5.37 -7.54 4.22
N ILE A 51 4.08 -7.44 4.38
CA ILE A 51 3.42 -6.17 4.72
C ILE A 51 3.99 -5.63 6.04
N ILE A 52 4.05 -6.44 7.08
CA ILE A 52 4.59 -6.02 8.38
C ILE A 52 6.03 -5.55 8.25
N ARG A 53 6.84 -6.28 7.49
CA ARG A 53 8.24 -5.93 7.26
C ARG A 53 8.38 -4.58 6.55
N TYR A 54 7.64 -4.38 5.46
CA TYR A 54 7.79 -3.18 4.65
C TYR A 54 7.14 -1.94 5.27
N LEU A 55 6.19 -2.10 6.17
CA LEU A 55 5.70 -0.99 6.98
C LEU A 55 6.80 -0.36 7.84
N ARG A 56 7.88 -1.09 8.10
CA ARG A 56 9.05 -0.64 8.88
C ARG A 56 10.27 -0.31 8.03
N ASP A 57 10.22 -0.58 6.73
CA ASP A 57 11.30 -0.19 5.83
C ASP A 57 11.36 1.35 5.77
N PRO A 58 12.51 1.99 5.99
CA PRO A 58 12.59 3.45 6.07
C PRO A 58 12.08 4.18 4.82
N ASN A 59 12.36 3.64 3.64
CA ASN A 59 11.94 4.27 2.39
C ASN A 59 10.43 4.11 2.16
N VAL A 60 9.93 2.90 2.34
CA VAL A 60 8.49 2.62 2.21
C VAL A 60 7.71 3.39 3.29
N ALA A 61 8.18 3.35 4.53
CA ALA A 61 7.53 4.03 5.65
C ALA A 61 7.47 5.55 5.42
N SER A 62 8.55 6.17 4.93
CA SER A 62 8.55 7.61 4.67
C SER A 62 7.60 8.00 3.55
N LEU A 63 7.51 7.20 2.49
CA LEU A 63 6.55 7.44 1.40
C LEU A 63 5.10 7.26 1.89
N LEU A 64 4.84 6.24 2.69
CA LEU A 64 3.53 6.04 3.31
C LEU A 64 3.17 7.21 4.25
N LEU A 65 4.12 7.68 5.04
CA LEU A 65 3.89 8.85 5.89
C LEU A 65 3.55 10.08 5.05
N GLY A 66 4.27 10.29 3.95
CA GLY A 66 3.98 11.36 3.02
C GLY A 66 2.54 11.29 2.50
N ALA A 67 2.09 10.12 2.11
CA ALA A 67 0.72 9.89 1.65
C ALA A 67 -0.32 10.19 2.75
N ILE A 68 -0.05 9.75 3.98
CA ILE A 68 -0.93 10.02 5.14
C ILE A 68 -1.06 11.53 5.37
N LEU A 69 0.06 12.25 5.39
CA LEU A 69 0.07 13.69 5.63
C LEU A 69 -0.61 14.46 4.49
N LEU A 70 -0.37 14.04 3.26
CA LEU A 70 -1.02 14.65 2.09
C LEU A 70 -2.53 14.42 2.10
N GLU A 71 -2.96 13.22 2.48
CA GLU A 71 -4.39 12.89 2.59
C GLU A 71 -5.06 13.77 3.65
N ASP A 72 -4.42 13.93 4.80
CA ASP A 72 -4.94 14.77 5.88
C ASP A 72 -5.04 16.23 5.44
N GLU A 73 -4.02 16.75 4.77
CA GLU A 73 -4.01 18.11 4.26
C GLU A 73 -5.07 18.32 3.19
N LEU A 74 -5.21 17.37 2.26
CA LEU A 74 -6.23 17.43 1.21
C LEU A 74 -7.64 17.45 1.82
N TYR A 75 -7.88 16.59 2.80
CA TYR A 75 -9.17 16.53 3.50
C TYR A 75 -9.52 17.87 4.16
N LEU A 76 -8.55 18.50 4.85
CA LEU A 76 -8.75 19.80 5.47
C LEU A 76 -9.07 20.89 4.43
N ARG A 77 -8.36 20.90 3.30
CA ARG A 77 -8.59 21.86 2.24
C ARG A 77 -9.93 21.68 1.55
N GLN A 78 -10.33 20.44 1.30
CA GLN A 78 -11.63 20.13 0.70
C GLN A 78 -12.78 20.53 1.63
N LYS A 79 -12.64 20.30 2.91
CA LYS A 79 -13.63 20.71 3.91
C LYS A 79 -13.84 22.21 3.91
N ASP A 80 -12.75 23.00 3.82
CA ASP A 80 -12.81 24.46 3.83
C ASP A 80 -13.33 25.04 2.51
N SER A 81 -13.00 24.41 1.39
CA SER A 81 -13.32 24.90 0.04
C SER A 81 -14.63 24.34 -0.53
N GLY A 82 -15.20 23.32 0.08
CA GLY A 82 -16.37 22.60 -0.44
C GLY A 82 -16.08 21.70 -1.63
N ILE A 83 -14.82 21.55 -2.04
CA ILE A 83 -14.41 20.67 -3.14
C ILE A 83 -14.34 19.24 -2.58
N GLN A 84 -15.13 18.33 -3.15
CA GLN A 84 -15.21 16.93 -2.69
C GLN A 84 -14.61 15.92 -3.66
N GLU A 85 -14.20 16.37 -4.84
CA GLU A 85 -13.68 15.50 -5.89
C GLU A 85 -12.17 15.55 -5.99
N ASP A 86 -11.58 14.40 -6.39
CA ASP A 86 -10.17 14.28 -6.72
C ASP A 86 -9.85 15.19 -7.92
N PRO A 87 -8.86 16.09 -7.82
CA PRO A 87 -8.51 16.92 -8.95
C PRO A 87 -8.05 16.10 -10.15
N VAL A 88 -8.63 16.33 -11.32
CA VAL A 88 -8.36 15.55 -12.54
C VAL A 88 -6.88 15.57 -12.95
N PHE A 89 -6.15 16.60 -12.59
CA PHE A 89 -4.73 16.75 -12.90
C PHE A 89 -3.80 16.22 -11.80
N LEU A 90 -4.33 15.67 -10.73
CA LEU A 90 -3.52 15.10 -9.64
C LEU A 90 -2.95 13.77 -10.09
N ILE A 91 -1.63 13.65 -10.12
CA ILE A 91 -0.91 12.42 -10.45
C ILE A 91 0.13 12.03 -9.40
N SER A 92 0.37 12.89 -8.41
CA SER A 92 1.36 12.64 -7.37
C SER A 92 1.01 11.45 -6.49
N ASP A 93 -0.28 11.20 -6.30
CA ASP A 93 -0.80 10.03 -5.59
C ASP A 93 -0.36 8.73 -6.27
N GLU A 94 -0.54 8.64 -7.58
CA GLU A 94 -0.11 7.48 -8.38
C GLU A 94 1.41 7.34 -8.38
N ILE A 95 2.15 8.45 -8.46
CA ILE A 95 3.62 8.44 -8.42
C ILE A 95 4.10 7.87 -7.08
N ILE A 96 3.50 8.28 -5.97
CA ILE A 96 3.84 7.74 -4.64
C ILE A 96 3.54 6.25 -4.59
N GLY A 97 2.38 5.82 -5.06
CA GLY A 97 1.99 4.41 -5.08
C GLY A 97 2.94 3.55 -5.91
N MET A 98 3.28 4.01 -7.10
CA MET A 98 4.26 3.33 -7.96
C MET A 98 5.65 3.27 -7.32
N ALA A 99 6.08 4.36 -6.69
CA ALA A 99 7.37 4.41 -6.01
C ALA A 99 7.45 3.41 -4.85
N ILE A 100 6.39 3.30 -4.06
CA ILE A 100 6.31 2.31 -2.97
C ILE A 100 6.40 0.89 -3.55
N ALA A 101 5.61 0.58 -4.58
CA ALA A 101 5.63 -0.73 -5.22
C ALA A 101 7.03 -1.07 -5.75
N GLU A 102 7.68 -0.13 -6.41
CA GLU A 102 9.02 -0.31 -6.97
C GLU A 102 10.09 -0.51 -5.89
N CYS A 103 10.01 0.22 -4.78
CA CYS A 103 10.91 0.02 -3.64
C CYS A 103 10.84 -1.40 -3.08
N ILE A 104 9.68 -2.04 -3.14
CA ILE A 104 9.47 -3.38 -2.59
C ILE A 104 9.76 -4.47 -3.60
N GLY A 105 9.17 -4.38 -4.79
CA GLY A 105 9.16 -5.45 -5.77
C GLY A 105 9.89 -5.16 -7.09
N GLY A 106 10.49 -3.99 -7.21
CA GLY A 106 11.19 -3.60 -8.43
C GLY A 106 10.24 -3.19 -9.56
N THR A 107 10.77 -3.12 -10.78
CA THR A 107 10.03 -2.62 -11.94
C THR A 107 8.74 -3.39 -12.23
N TYR A 108 8.74 -4.70 -12.06
CA TYR A 108 7.54 -5.52 -12.28
C TYR A 108 6.40 -5.17 -11.33
N ALA A 109 6.70 -4.70 -10.14
CA ALA A 109 5.68 -4.31 -9.17
C ALA A 109 4.86 -3.11 -9.62
N ARG A 110 5.37 -2.29 -10.54
CA ARG A 110 4.60 -1.17 -11.12
C ARG A 110 3.40 -1.67 -11.90
N PHE A 111 3.53 -2.80 -12.60
CA PHE A 111 2.42 -3.43 -13.32
C PHE A 111 1.40 -4.04 -12.35
N GLU A 112 1.88 -4.67 -11.30
CA GLU A 112 1.02 -5.18 -10.23
C GLU A 112 0.26 -4.05 -9.54
N PHE A 113 0.92 -2.92 -9.30
CA PHE A 113 0.28 -1.71 -8.77
C PHE A 113 -0.92 -1.31 -9.64
N THR A 114 -0.77 -1.31 -10.96
CA THR A 114 -1.84 -0.95 -11.88
C THR A 114 -3.07 -1.83 -11.71
N ARG A 115 -2.89 -3.13 -11.48
CA ARG A 115 -4.00 -4.06 -11.22
C ARG A 115 -4.78 -3.67 -9.97
N TYR A 116 -4.09 -3.45 -8.86
CA TYR A 116 -4.73 -3.05 -7.59
C TYR A 116 -5.34 -1.67 -7.66
N ASP A 117 -4.70 -0.75 -8.34
CA ASP A 117 -5.21 0.61 -8.51
C ASP A 117 -6.49 0.64 -9.36
N GLN A 118 -6.55 -0.15 -10.42
CA GLN A 118 -7.74 -0.23 -11.28
C GLN A 118 -8.90 -0.98 -10.64
N LYS A 119 -8.63 -2.09 -9.96
CA LYS A 119 -9.66 -2.95 -9.38
C LYS A 119 -10.11 -2.49 -8.00
N LYS A 120 -9.25 -1.82 -7.25
CA LYS A 120 -9.50 -1.33 -5.88
C LYS A 120 -10.17 -2.37 -4.98
N PRO A 121 -9.54 -3.56 -4.81
CA PRO A 121 -10.14 -4.62 -4.01
C PRO A 121 -10.15 -4.27 -2.52
N GLY A 122 -11.20 -4.69 -1.84
CA GLY A 122 -11.29 -4.60 -0.39
C GLY A 122 -11.19 -3.18 0.17
N ILE A 123 -10.26 -2.97 1.07
CA ILE A 123 -10.08 -1.69 1.75
C ILE A 123 -9.76 -0.53 0.79
N LEU A 124 -9.12 -0.83 -0.36
CA LEU A 124 -8.74 0.20 -1.32
C LEU A 124 -9.93 0.99 -1.86
N ALA A 125 -11.09 0.37 -1.95
CA ALA A 125 -12.31 1.01 -2.45
C ALA A 125 -12.85 2.11 -1.51
N THR A 126 -12.40 2.15 -0.27
CA THR A 126 -12.92 3.07 0.77
C THR A 126 -11.98 4.22 1.10
N LEU A 127 -10.79 4.25 0.49
CA LEU A 127 -9.74 5.21 0.84
C LEU A 127 -9.76 6.44 -0.07
N GLY A 128 -9.22 7.55 0.42
CA GLY A 128 -9.01 8.73 -0.38
C GLY A 128 -7.85 8.59 -1.36
N PRO A 129 -7.59 9.61 -2.22
CA PRO A 129 -6.71 9.47 -3.38
C PRO A 129 -5.26 9.12 -3.05
N PHE A 130 -4.69 9.70 -2.00
CA PHE A 130 -3.29 9.40 -1.63
C PHE A 130 -3.15 8.05 -0.94
N LEU A 131 -4.09 7.72 -0.05
CA LEU A 131 -4.02 6.46 0.70
C LEU A 131 -4.39 5.26 -0.15
N ASP A 132 -5.36 5.38 -1.07
CA ASP A 132 -5.71 4.24 -1.92
C ASP A 132 -4.51 3.83 -2.79
N ASP A 133 -3.81 4.79 -3.37
CA ASP A 133 -2.64 4.52 -4.20
C ASP A 133 -1.43 4.05 -3.36
N ALA A 134 -1.17 4.68 -2.22
CA ALA A 134 -0.05 4.29 -1.37
C ALA A 134 -0.22 2.86 -0.82
N VAL A 135 -1.41 2.52 -0.35
CA VAL A 135 -1.72 1.18 0.16
C VAL A 135 -1.73 0.16 -0.99
N ALA A 136 -2.25 0.54 -2.16
CA ALA A 136 -2.17 -0.30 -3.36
C ALA A 136 -0.71 -0.59 -3.73
N GLY A 137 0.17 0.40 -3.64
CA GLY A 137 1.59 0.24 -3.88
C GLY A 137 2.26 -0.73 -2.90
N LEU A 138 1.92 -0.63 -1.62
CA LEU A 138 2.41 -1.55 -0.59
C LEU A 138 1.97 -2.99 -0.88
N ILE A 139 0.70 -3.19 -1.13
CA ILE A 139 0.12 -4.51 -1.43
C ILE A 139 0.73 -5.08 -2.71
N ALA A 140 0.75 -4.29 -3.77
CA ALA A 140 1.28 -4.72 -5.08
C ALA A 140 2.75 -5.07 -5.01
N GLY A 141 3.55 -4.27 -4.30
CA GLY A 141 4.96 -4.56 -4.08
C GLY A 141 5.16 -5.90 -3.37
N CYS A 142 4.38 -6.15 -2.32
CA CYS A 142 4.47 -7.39 -1.55
C CYS A 142 4.05 -8.61 -2.37
N THR A 143 2.96 -8.53 -3.14
CA THR A 143 2.52 -9.64 -3.99
C THR A 143 3.50 -9.91 -5.13
N SER A 144 3.97 -8.87 -5.80
CA SER A 144 4.96 -8.99 -6.86
C SER A 144 6.24 -9.65 -6.37
N ARG A 145 6.73 -9.22 -5.20
CA ARG A 145 7.92 -9.83 -4.61
C ARG A 145 7.69 -11.30 -4.26
N LEU A 146 6.52 -11.64 -3.72
CA LEU A 146 6.18 -13.03 -3.42
C LEU A 146 6.22 -13.89 -4.69
N TYR A 147 5.65 -13.43 -5.80
CA TYR A 147 5.67 -14.15 -7.07
C TYR A 147 7.11 -14.41 -7.54
N SER A 148 7.99 -13.43 -7.42
CA SER A 148 9.37 -13.57 -7.86
C SER A 148 10.22 -14.49 -6.98
N GLU A 149 9.90 -14.60 -5.70
CA GLU A 149 10.62 -15.45 -4.74
C GLU A 149 10.24 -16.92 -4.83
N CYS A 150 9.06 -17.23 -5.37
CA CYS A 150 8.51 -18.58 -5.39
C CYS A 150 8.62 -19.27 -6.75
N CYS A 151 9.34 -18.65 -7.67
CA CYS A 151 9.58 -19.21 -9.00
C CYS A 151 10.88 -19.99 -9.08
#